data_acc5aaa86069f0e712e6afa706a2f5af
#
_entry.id   acc5aaa86069f0e712e6afa706a2f5af
#
_cell.length_a   1.000
_cell.length_b   1.000
_cell.length_c   1.000
_cell.angle_alpha   90.00
_cell.angle_beta   90.00
_cell.angle_gamma   90.00
#
_symmetry.space_group_name_H-M   'P 1'
#
loop_
_entity.id
_entity.type
_entity.pdbx_description
1 polymer ?
#
loop_
_entity_poly.entity_id
_entity_poly.type
_entity_poly.pdbx_seq_one_letter_code
_entity_poly.pdbx_strand_id
1 'polypeptide(L)'
;MDRKKFIKTSGVGLGMALMPGLIQGQNRIAENNIKPGNDPKIIKETEGNVLNVIGDIQTHKVSGKDTGNQIVEWVSNVDPGVGIPPHIHTKEDEIFRVIKGEVEIMVGGKTTLLKAGDIAFAPRDVVHAWKVVGTEKAQMISSAFPAGIEIMFAELAALPPGPPDFGKVTEICAKQGINFV
;
A
#
# COMPACT_ATOMS: atom_id res chain seq x y z
N MET A 1 20.83 19.80 25.65
CA MET A 1 21.53 20.48 24.54
C MET A 1 20.49 20.78 23.45
N ASP A 2 20.31 22.08 23.14
CA ASP A 2 19.23 22.50 22.23
C ASP A 2 19.55 22.08 20.79
N ARG A 3 18.61 21.40 20.12
CA ARG A 3 18.76 20.92 18.73
C ARG A 3 19.12 22.03 17.73
N LYS A 4 18.65 23.25 17.96
CA LYS A 4 19.00 24.44 17.15
C LYS A 4 20.45 24.88 17.29
N LYS A 5 21.11 24.62 18.43
CA LYS A 5 22.52 24.90 18.62
C LYS A 5 23.43 23.89 17.93
N PHE A 6 23.02 22.60 17.87
CA PHE A 6 23.80 21.56 17.21
C PHE A 6 23.98 21.82 15.69
N ILE A 7 22.93 22.28 15.03
CA ILE A 7 22.97 22.54 13.57
C ILE A 7 23.85 23.79 13.26
N LYS A 8 23.93 24.75 14.17
CA LYS A 8 24.75 25.94 13.97
C LYS A 8 26.24 25.73 14.26
N THR A 9 26.59 24.75 15.10
CA THR A 9 27.99 24.50 15.50
C THR A 9 28.73 23.57 14.52
N SER A 10 28.01 22.84 13.66
CA SER A 10 28.64 21.98 12.65
C SER A 10 29.09 22.74 11.39
N GLY A 11 28.86 24.04 11.33
CA GLY A 11 29.16 24.89 10.17
C GLY A 11 30.37 25.82 10.30
N VAL A 12 31.17 25.76 11.37
CA VAL A 12 32.29 26.67 11.56
C VAL A 12 33.61 25.92 11.64
N GLY A 13 34.35 25.94 10.55
CA GLY A 13 35.77 26.20 10.55
C GLY A 13 36.67 25.00 10.78
N LEU A 14 37.07 24.29 9.73
CA LEU A 14 38.50 23.93 9.60
C LEU A 14 39.05 24.69 8.40
N GLY A 15 39.96 25.65 8.68
CA GLY A 15 40.74 26.32 7.67
C GLY A 15 41.59 25.29 6.91
N MET A 16 41.25 25.06 5.67
CA MET A 16 42.09 24.29 4.75
C MET A 16 43.12 25.24 4.14
N ALA A 17 44.38 25.01 4.44
CA ALA A 17 45.47 25.54 3.66
C ALA A 17 45.28 25.16 2.19
N LEU A 18 45.32 26.16 1.31
CA LEU A 18 45.27 26.01 -0.12
C LEU A 18 46.49 25.22 -0.62
N MET A 19 46.32 23.93 -0.91
CA MET A 19 47.17 23.21 -1.83
C MET A 19 46.56 23.32 -3.22
N PRO A 20 47.26 23.96 -4.21
CA PRO A 20 46.77 23.93 -5.59
C PRO A 20 47.11 22.55 -6.18
N GLY A 21 46.09 21.76 -6.47
CA GLY A 21 46.28 20.60 -7.31
C GLY A 21 45.63 19.30 -6.94
N LEU A 22 44.43 19.27 -6.31
CA LEU A 22 43.66 18.03 -6.19
C LEU A 22 42.19 18.34 -5.81
N ILE A 23 41.50 19.16 -6.62
CA ILE A 23 40.05 19.15 -6.66
C ILE A 23 39.63 18.55 -8.00
N GLN A 24 39.97 17.28 -8.20
CA GLN A 24 39.05 16.41 -8.92
C GLN A 24 37.97 16.01 -7.90
N GLY A 25 37.01 16.89 -7.74
CA GLY A 25 35.75 16.53 -7.13
C GLY A 25 35.15 15.41 -7.95
N GLN A 26 35.43 14.18 -7.57
CA GLN A 26 34.58 13.07 -7.92
C GLN A 26 33.24 13.36 -7.26
N ASN A 27 32.35 14.07 -7.98
CA ASN A 27 30.94 13.85 -7.88
C ASN A 27 30.70 12.39 -8.30
N ARG A 28 31.10 11.45 -7.47
CA ARG A 28 30.48 10.16 -7.42
C ARG A 28 29.11 10.46 -6.81
N ILE A 29 28.16 10.90 -7.65
CA ILE A 29 26.80 10.42 -7.51
C ILE A 29 27.01 8.94 -7.37
N ALA A 30 26.79 8.39 -6.16
CA ALA A 30 26.77 6.95 -5.98
C ALA A 30 25.89 6.45 -7.12
N GLU A 31 26.47 5.75 -8.09
CA GLU A 31 25.69 4.99 -9.04
C GLU A 31 24.88 4.08 -8.13
N ASN A 32 23.65 4.49 -7.89
CA ASN A 32 22.72 3.68 -7.16
C ASN A 32 22.65 2.40 -7.96
N ASN A 33 23.17 1.32 -7.40
CA ASN A 33 22.91 -0.03 -7.87
C ASN A 33 21.43 -0.32 -7.62
N ILE A 34 20.57 0.43 -8.33
CA ILE A 34 19.13 0.25 -8.32
C ILE A 34 18.93 -1.09 -9.00
N LYS A 35 18.51 -2.06 -8.23
CA LYS A 35 18.13 -3.37 -8.77
C LYS A 35 16.99 -3.15 -9.75
N PRO A 36 16.91 -3.88 -10.88
CA PRO A 36 15.77 -3.83 -11.76
C PRO A 36 14.47 -4.01 -10.96
N GLY A 37 13.49 -3.12 -11.15
CA GLY A 37 12.24 -3.10 -10.41
C GLY A 37 12.23 -2.25 -9.13
N ASN A 38 13.29 -1.47 -8.86
CA ASN A 38 13.35 -0.57 -7.70
C ASN A 38 13.68 0.88 -8.11
N ASP A 39 13.17 1.32 -9.26
CA ASP A 39 13.36 2.69 -9.70
C ASP A 39 12.56 3.65 -8.81
N PRO A 40 13.19 4.71 -8.26
CA PRO A 40 12.48 5.69 -7.45
C PRO A 40 11.38 6.37 -8.28
N LYS A 41 10.18 6.50 -7.69
CA LYS A 41 9.08 7.20 -8.34
C LYS A 41 8.30 8.06 -7.35
N ILE A 42 7.70 9.13 -7.87
CA ILE A 42 6.75 9.97 -7.16
C ILE A 42 5.42 9.84 -7.89
N ILE A 43 4.36 9.50 -7.15
CA ILE A 43 3.03 9.27 -7.70
C ILE A 43 2.07 10.25 -7.03
N LYS A 44 1.45 11.13 -7.81
CA LYS A 44 0.49 12.09 -7.29
C LYS A 44 -0.85 11.43 -6.97
N GLU A 45 -1.71 12.15 -6.25
CA GLU A 45 -3.04 11.68 -5.88
C GLU A 45 -3.83 11.18 -7.10
N THR A 46 -3.79 11.91 -8.21
CA THR A 46 -4.54 11.62 -9.43
C THR A 46 -3.90 10.57 -10.34
N GLU A 47 -2.71 10.09 -9.99
CA GLU A 47 -1.94 9.12 -10.78
C GLU A 47 -2.07 7.71 -10.21
N GLY A 48 -1.94 6.71 -11.07
CA GLY A 48 -1.97 5.29 -10.72
C GLY A 48 -2.83 4.48 -11.68
N ASN A 49 -2.79 3.17 -11.54
CA ASN A 49 -3.65 2.26 -12.31
C ASN A 49 -4.98 2.07 -11.57
N VAL A 50 -6.09 2.44 -12.20
CA VAL A 50 -7.43 2.36 -11.60
C VAL A 50 -8.08 1.05 -12.00
N LEU A 51 -8.54 0.29 -11.00
CA LEU A 51 -9.31 -0.95 -11.16
C LEU A 51 -10.64 -0.84 -10.41
N ASN A 52 -11.69 -1.43 -10.95
CA ASN A 52 -12.93 -1.68 -10.22
C ASN A 52 -12.95 -3.16 -9.79
N VAL A 53 -12.63 -3.39 -8.55
CA VAL A 53 -12.58 -4.73 -7.97
C VAL A 53 -13.88 -5.02 -7.25
N ILE A 54 -14.91 -5.40 -8.00
CA ILE A 54 -16.26 -5.77 -7.49
C ILE A 54 -16.85 -4.67 -6.59
N GLY A 55 -16.79 -3.42 -7.05
CA GLY A 55 -17.33 -2.25 -6.34
C GLY A 55 -16.30 -1.51 -5.46
N ASP A 56 -15.16 -2.10 -5.16
CA ASP A 56 -14.01 -1.37 -4.60
C ASP A 56 -13.24 -0.70 -5.76
N ILE A 57 -13.29 0.62 -5.82
CA ILE A 57 -12.53 1.39 -6.81
C ILE A 57 -11.13 1.63 -6.27
N GLN A 58 -10.19 0.85 -6.75
CA GLN A 58 -8.79 0.86 -6.33
C GLN A 58 -7.93 1.69 -7.29
N THR A 59 -7.09 2.56 -6.76
CA THR A 59 -6.02 3.23 -7.50
C THR A 59 -4.67 2.70 -7.01
N HIS A 60 -4.08 1.82 -7.79
CA HIS A 60 -2.79 1.19 -7.47
C HIS A 60 -1.66 2.20 -7.63
N LYS A 61 -0.94 2.47 -6.55
CA LYS A 61 0.14 3.46 -6.47
C LYS A 61 1.50 2.82 -6.63
N VAL A 62 1.73 1.73 -5.91
CA VAL A 62 2.97 0.99 -5.92
C VAL A 62 2.66 -0.47 -6.19
N SER A 63 3.36 -1.09 -7.12
CA SER A 63 3.19 -2.50 -7.51
C SER A 63 4.40 -3.34 -7.10
N GLY A 64 4.25 -4.65 -7.14
CA GLY A 64 5.37 -5.58 -6.94
C GLY A 64 6.53 -5.34 -7.90
N LYS A 65 6.25 -4.88 -9.13
CA LYS A 65 7.30 -4.52 -10.11
C LYS A 65 8.16 -3.36 -9.63
N ASP A 66 7.58 -2.41 -8.91
CA ASP A 66 8.29 -1.23 -8.40
C ASP A 66 9.15 -1.55 -7.19
N THR A 67 8.81 -2.60 -6.44
CA THR A 67 9.40 -2.92 -5.13
C THR A 67 10.20 -4.21 -5.11
N GLY A 68 10.42 -4.86 -6.26
CA GLY A 68 11.03 -6.19 -6.31
C GLY A 68 10.19 -7.25 -5.58
N ASN A 69 8.88 -7.18 -5.74
CA ASN A 69 7.86 -8.03 -5.12
C ASN A 69 7.77 -7.95 -3.58
N GLN A 70 8.23 -6.85 -2.97
CA GLN A 70 8.18 -6.72 -1.52
C GLN A 70 6.84 -6.21 -1.02
N ILE A 71 6.24 -5.21 -1.69
CA ILE A 71 4.99 -4.58 -1.26
C ILE A 71 4.20 -4.09 -2.48
N VAL A 72 2.89 -4.13 -2.37
CA VAL A 72 1.94 -3.42 -3.22
C VAL A 72 1.11 -2.48 -2.36
N GLU A 73 0.79 -1.28 -2.88
CA GLU A 73 -0.04 -0.30 -2.19
C GLU A 73 -1.05 0.33 -3.13
N TRP A 74 -2.28 0.46 -2.64
CA TRP A 74 -3.38 1.07 -3.38
C TRP A 74 -4.25 1.94 -2.49
N VAL A 75 -4.99 2.85 -3.12
CA VAL A 75 -6.01 3.66 -2.48
C VAL A 75 -7.37 3.15 -2.94
N SER A 76 -8.22 2.76 -2.01
CA SER A 76 -9.62 2.39 -2.23
C SER A 76 -10.53 3.60 -2.01
N ASN A 77 -11.50 3.81 -2.91
CA ASN A 77 -12.60 4.75 -2.76
C ASN A 77 -13.91 3.97 -2.82
N VAL A 78 -14.53 3.76 -1.67
CA VAL A 78 -15.56 2.74 -1.49
C VAL A 78 -16.88 3.34 -1.04
N ASP A 79 -17.97 2.92 -1.67
CA ASP A 79 -19.33 3.33 -1.29
C ASP A 79 -19.76 2.69 0.03
N PRO A 80 -20.68 3.35 0.77
CA PRO A 80 -21.30 2.75 1.95
C PRO A 80 -21.93 1.39 1.65
N GLY A 81 -21.73 0.45 2.56
CA GLY A 81 -22.26 -0.92 2.46
C GLY A 81 -21.40 -1.89 1.66
N VAL A 82 -20.43 -1.40 0.88
CA VAL A 82 -19.45 -2.24 0.19
C VAL A 82 -18.38 -2.72 1.16
N GLY A 83 -17.87 -3.93 0.95
CA GLY A 83 -16.82 -4.53 1.77
C GLY A 83 -16.47 -5.92 1.32
N ILE A 84 -15.50 -6.51 2.00
CA ILE A 84 -15.05 -7.87 1.76
C ILE A 84 -15.46 -8.75 2.94
N PRO A 85 -16.19 -9.87 2.70
CA PRO A 85 -16.59 -10.78 3.75
C PRO A 85 -15.38 -11.48 4.41
N PRO A 86 -15.58 -12.21 5.52
CA PRO A 86 -14.50 -12.91 6.21
C PRO A 86 -13.68 -13.81 5.28
N HIS A 87 -12.36 -13.61 5.30
CA HIS A 87 -11.42 -14.34 4.46
C HIS A 87 -10.04 -14.42 5.13
N ILE A 88 -9.18 -15.26 4.57
CA ILE A 88 -7.80 -15.48 5.02
C ILE A 88 -6.87 -15.29 3.84
N HIS A 89 -5.79 -14.57 4.00
CA HIS A 89 -4.65 -14.57 3.10
C HIS A 89 -3.61 -15.56 3.58
N THR A 90 -3.17 -16.48 2.74
CA THR A 90 -2.12 -17.46 3.09
C THR A 90 -0.72 -17.01 2.71
N LYS A 91 -0.59 -15.93 1.95
CA LYS A 91 0.68 -15.45 1.41
C LYS A 91 1.08 -14.07 1.89
N GLU A 92 0.11 -13.17 2.07
CA GLU A 92 0.32 -11.75 2.36
C GLU A 92 -0.12 -11.39 3.77
N ASP A 93 0.63 -10.51 4.41
CA ASP A 93 0.13 -9.70 5.53
C ASP A 93 -0.48 -8.42 4.92
N GLU A 94 -1.50 -7.84 5.56
CA GLU A 94 -2.19 -6.67 5.04
C GLU A 94 -2.32 -5.57 6.11
N ILE A 95 -2.12 -4.32 5.67
CA ILE A 95 -2.36 -3.13 6.50
C ILE A 95 -3.44 -2.29 5.85
N PHE A 96 -4.42 -1.86 6.64
CA PHE A 96 -5.45 -0.91 6.26
C PHE A 96 -5.28 0.39 7.03
N ARG A 97 -5.30 1.52 6.34
CA ARG A 97 -5.30 2.85 6.94
C ARG A 97 -6.51 3.63 6.43
N VAL A 98 -7.38 4.03 7.33
CA VAL A 98 -8.53 4.86 6.98
C VAL A 98 -8.06 6.31 6.83
N ILE A 99 -8.36 6.93 5.68
CA ILE A 99 -8.05 8.33 5.37
C ILE A 99 -9.29 9.20 5.53
N LYS A 100 -10.46 8.66 5.15
CA LYS A 100 -11.75 9.35 5.24
C LYS A 100 -12.87 8.32 5.42
N GLY A 101 -13.97 8.74 6.04
CA GLY A 101 -15.14 7.90 6.27
C GLY A 101 -14.99 6.98 7.50
N GLU A 102 -15.85 5.99 7.57
CA GLU A 102 -15.93 5.02 8.67
C GLU A 102 -15.94 3.60 8.10
N VAL A 103 -15.08 2.75 8.65
CA VAL A 103 -14.92 1.37 8.19
C VAL A 103 -14.94 0.43 9.39
N GLU A 104 -15.86 -0.52 9.41
CA GLU A 104 -15.77 -1.65 10.33
C GLU A 104 -14.73 -2.63 9.79
N ILE A 105 -13.73 -2.93 10.60
CA ILE A 105 -12.71 -3.94 10.29
C ILE A 105 -12.74 -5.02 11.36
N MET A 106 -12.82 -6.27 10.94
CA MET A 106 -12.68 -7.44 11.77
C MET A 106 -11.32 -8.08 11.54
N VAL A 107 -10.54 -8.32 12.60
CA VAL A 107 -9.30 -9.08 12.56
C VAL A 107 -9.30 -10.07 13.72
N GLY A 108 -9.06 -11.35 13.43
CA GLY A 108 -9.02 -12.42 14.45
C GLY A 108 -10.31 -12.53 15.26
N GLY A 109 -11.46 -12.27 14.64
CA GLY A 109 -12.78 -12.33 15.28
C GLY A 109 -13.18 -11.08 16.08
N LYS A 110 -12.31 -10.06 16.17
CA LYS A 110 -12.62 -8.78 16.83
C LYS A 110 -12.96 -7.72 15.80
N THR A 111 -14.21 -7.22 15.82
CA THR A 111 -14.66 -6.10 14.98
C THR A 111 -14.41 -4.77 15.69
N THR A 112 -13.89 -3.80 14.94
CA THR A 112 -13.63 -2.45 15.44
C THR A 112 -14.01 -1.43 14.36
N LEU A 113 -14.68 -0.36 14.76
CA LEU A 113 -14.94 0.78 13.88
C LEU A 113 -13.70 1.64 13.80
N LEU A 114 -13.15 1.78 12.60
CA LEU A 114 -12.02 2.64 12.30
C LEU A 114 -12.49 3.94 11.63
N LYS A 115 -11.78 5.03 11.94
CA LYS A 115 -11.98 6.39 11.42
C LYS A 115 -10.68 6.93 10.84
N ALA A 116 -10.73 8.11 10.26
CA ALA A 116 -9.56 8.77 9.68
C ALA A 116 -8.37 8.81 10.65
N GLY A 117 -7.23 8.27 10.22
CA GLY A 117 -6.00 8.14 10.99
C GLY A 117 -5.79 6.78 11.65
N ASP A 118 -6.85 5.97 11.80
CA ASP A 118 -6.75 4.64 12.39
C ASP A 118 -6.16 3.62 11.41
N ILE A 119 -5.54 2.57 11.97
CA ILE A 119 -4.87 1.50 11.23
C ILE A 119 -5.33 0.15 11.78
N ALA A 120 -5.53 -0.82 10.88
CA ALA A 120 -5.60 -2.23 11.21
C ALA A 120 -4.45 -2.98 10.55
N PHE A 121 -3.93 -4.01 11.23
CA PHE A 121 -2.98 -4.96 10.71
C PHE A 121 -3.59 -6.36 10.75
N ALA A 122 -3.71 -6.98 9.59
CA ALA A 122 -4.20 -8.34 9.39
C ALA A 122 -3.03 -9.23 8.95
N PRO A 123 -2.42 -10.00 9.87
CA PRO A 123 -1.39 -10.97 9.49
C PRO A 123 -1.98 -12.06 8.60
N ARG A 124 -1.14 -12.65 7.74
CA ARG A 124 -1.51 -13.87 7.00
C ARG A 124 -2.00 -14.95 7.96
N ASP A 125 -2.83 -15.84 7.46
CA ASP A 125 -3.47 -16.93 8.20
C ASP A 125 -4.43 -16.48 9.32
N VAL A 126 -4.68 -15.16 9.44
CA VAL A 126 -5.67 -14.60 10.37
C VAL A 126 -6.91 -14.13 9.61
N VAL A 127 -8.08 -14.62 10.02
CA VAL A 127 -9.37 -14.22 9.43
C VAL A 127 -9.56 -12.72 9.61
N HIS A 128 -9.89 -12.05 8.52
CA HIS A 128 -10.23 -10.63 8.54
C HIS A 128 -11.33 -10.29 7.52
N ALA A 129 -11.96 -9.15 7.73
CA ALA A 129 -13.03 -8.61 6.90
C ALA A 129 -13.08 -7.10 7.07
N TRP A 130 -13.65 -6.40 6.11
CA TRP A 130 -13.95 -4.99 6.28
C TRP A 130 -15.24 -4.60 5.54
N LYS A 131 -15.88 -3.53 6.02
CA LYS A 131 -17.08 -2.96 5.39
C LYS A 131 -17.16 -1.47 5.66
N VAL A 132 -17.46 -0.68 4.64
CA VAL A 132 -17.74 0.75 4.80
C VAL A 132 -19.11 0.90 5.46
N VAL A 133 -19.16 1.68 6.51
CA VAL A 133 -20.38 1.98 7.28
C VAL A 133 -20.70 3.46 7.24
N GLY A 134 -21.85 3.84 7.80
CA GLY A 134 -22.33 5.22 7.73
C GLY A 134 -22.93 5.58 6.37
N THR A 135 -22.91 6.85 6.01
CA THR A 135 -23.55 7.40 4.79
C THR A 135 -22.57 8.00 3.79
N GLU A 136 -21.31 8.15 4.19
CA GLU A 136 -20.25 8.74 3.38
C GLU A 136 -19.35 7.65 2.79
N LYS A 137 -18.80 7.93 1.60
CA LYS A 137 -17.73 7.09 1.03
C LYS A 137 -16.53 7.06 1.96
N ALA A 138 -15.92 5.90 2.07
CA ALA A 138 -14.64 5.76 2.74
C ALA A 138 -13.48 5.79 1.73
N GLN A 139 -12.36 6.35 2.17
CA GLN A 139 -11.09 6.24 1.50
C GLN A 139 -10.10 5.53 2.42
N MET A 140 -9.47 4.48 1.89
CA MET A 140 -8.44 3.72 2.61
C MET A 140 -7.17 3.64 1.77
N ILE A 141 -6.03 3.62 2.44
CA ILE A 141 -4.78 3.13 1.86
C ILE A 141 -4.59 1.72 2.39
N SER A 142 -4.44 0.76 1.49
CA SER A 142 -4.13 -0.63 1.84
C SER A 142 -2.78 -1.03 1.26
N SER A 143 -2.03 -1.82 2.02
CA SER A 143 -0.74 -2.35 1.62
C SER A 143 -0.70 -3.84 1.90
N ALA A 144 -0.25 -4.64 0.92
CA ALA A 144 -0.04 -6.08 1.11
C ALA A 144 1.43 -6.44 0.88
N PHE A 145 1.94 -7.35 1.69
CA PHE A 145 3.35 -7.77 1.63
C PHE A 145 3.52 -9.26 2.03
N PRO A 146 4.28 -10.04 1.20
CA PRO A 146 4.87 -9.61 -0.09
C PRO A 146 3.81 -9.19 -1.11
N ALA A 147 4.23 -8.52 -2.19
CA ALA A 147 3.37 -8.21 -3.31
C ALA A 147 2.99 -9.50 -4.08
N GLY A 148 1.89 -9.43 -4.85
CA GLY A 148 1.36 -10.56 -5.65
C GLY A 148 -0.16 -10.51 -5.77
N ILE A 149 -0.84 -9.99 -4.75
CA ILE A 149 -2.31 -9.87 -4.70
C ILE A 149 -2.88 -9.01 -5.85
N GLU A 150 -2.11 -8.08 -6.39
CA GLU A 150 -2.53 -7.23 -7.51
C GLU A 150 -2.85 -8.02 -8.78
N ILE A 151 -2.33 -9.25 -8.90
CA ILE A 151 -2.69 -10.16 -10.00
C ILE A 151 -4.16 -10.55 -9.89
N MET A 152 -4.60 -10.92 -8.69
CA MET A 152 -6.01 -11.23 -8.40
C MET A 152 -6.90 -10.01 -8.67
N PHE A 153 -6.51 -8.82 -8.23
CA PHE A 153 -7.29 -7.61 -8.46
C PHE A 153 -7.48 -7.33 -9.96
N ALA A 154 -6.45 -7.54 -10.77
CA ALA A 154 -6.55 -7.41 -12.22
C ALA A 154 -7.49 -8.45 -12.84
N GLU A 155 -7.47 -9.71 -12.39
CA GLU A 155 -8.36 -10.75 -12.84
C GLU A 155 -9.83 -10.47 -12.45
N LEU A 156 -10.07 -10.02 -11.21
CA LEU A 156 -11.39 -9.65 -10.73
C LEU A 156 -11.96 -8.43 -11.47
N ALA A 157 -11.13 -7.43 -11.74
CA ALA A 157 -11.53 -6.24 -12.49
C ALA A 157 -11.83 -6.52 -13.97
N ALA A 158 -11.32 -7.62 -14.52
CA ALA A 158 -11.58 -8.06 -15.88
C ALA A 158 -12.88 -8.88 -16.03
N LEU A 159 -13.57 -9.18 -14.93
CA LEU A 159 -14.86 -9.86 -14.99
C LEU A 159 -15.92 -8.99 -15.68
N PRO A 160 -16.89 -9.60 -16.38
CA PRO A 160 -17.99 -8.88 -17.01
C PRO A 160 -18.73 -7.99 -15.99
N PRO A 161 -19.21 -6.80 -16.39
CA PRO A 161 -20.02 -5.96 -15.52
C PRO A 161 -21.35 -6.64 -15.18
N GLY A 162 -21.82 -6.44 -13.96
CA GLY A 162 -23.07 -6.99 -13.44
C GLY A 162 -22.90 -7.63 -12.07
N PRO A 163 -23.92 -8.36 -11.59
CA PRO A 163 -23.80 -9.11 -10.36
C PRO A 163 -22.65 -10.12 -10.46
N PRO A 164 -21.73 -10.16 -9.46
CA PRO A 164 -20.58 -11.03 -9.53
C PRO A 164 -20.99 -12.51 -9.46
N ASP A 165 -20.36 -13.34 -10.29
CA ASP A 165 -20.40 -14.79 -10.14
C ASP A 165 -19.47 -15.17 -8.98
N PHE A 166 -20.05 -15.41 -7.80
CA PHE A 166 -19.29 -15.73 -6.59
C PHE A 166 -18.45 -17.00 -6.71
N GLY A 167 -18.87 -17.98 -7.53
CA GLY A 167 -18.07 -19.17 -7.79
C GLY A 167 -16.76 -18.81 -8.48
N LYS A 168 -16.85 -17.97 -9.52
CA LYS A 168 -15.68 -17.51 -10.25
C LYS A 168 -14.80 -16.58 -9.44
N VAL A 169 -15.40 -15.68 -8.64
CA VAL A 169 -14.67 -14.83 -7.70
C VAL A 169 -13.86 -15.68 -6.72
N THR A 170 -14.49 -16.68 -6.10
CA THR A 170 -13.82 -17.58 -5.14
C THR A 170 -12.67 -18.35 -5.81
N GLU A 171 -12.87 -18.84 -7.05
CA GLU A 171 -11.81 -19.51 -7.82
C GLU A 171 -10.59 -18.60 -8.06
N ILE A 172 -10.83 -17.36 -8.48
CA ILE A 172 -9.76 -16.38 -8.73
C ILE A 172 -9.01 -16.08 -7.43
N CYS A 173 -9.73 -15.83 -6.34
CA CYS A 173 -9.14 -15.54 -5.02
C CYS A 173 -8.29 -16.72 -4.52
N ALA A 174 -8.80 -17.95 -4.63
CA ALA A 174 -8.11 -19.15 -4.17
C ALA A 174 -6.77 -19.40 -4.89
N LYS A 175 -6.65 -19.06 -6.17
CA LYS A 175 -5.38 -19.15 -6.93
C LYS A 175 -4.28 -18.28 -6.29
N GLN A 176 -4.67 -17.16 -5.71
CA GLN A 176 -3.74 -16.27 -5.02
C GLN A 176 -3.59 -16.58 -3.53
N GLY A 177 -4.27 -17.62 -3.02
CA GLY A 177 -4.19 -18.03 -1.62
C GLY A 177 -5.14 -17.28 -0.69
N ILE A 178 -6.18 -16.66 -1.25
CA ILE A 178 -7.21 -15.96 -0.50
C ILE A 178 -8.46 -16.86 -0.46
N ASN A 179 -8.87 -17.21 0.75
CA ASN A 179 -9.95 -18.16 0.99
C ASN A 179 -11.02 -17.52 1.88
N PHE A 180 -12.26 -17.49 1.39
CA PHE A 180 -13.42 -17.07 2.17
C PHE A 180 -13.78 -18.14 3.21
N VAL A 181 -14.26 -17.71 4.38
CA VAL A 181 -14.58 -18.57 5.54
C VAL A 181 -15.98 -18.31 6.05
#